data_5fb35068c123c2ff788231773d3511b1
#
_entry.id   5fb35068c123c2ff788231773d3511b1
#
_cell.length_a   1.000
_cell.length_b   1.000
_cell.length_c   1.000
_cell.angle_alpha   90.00
_cell.angle_beta   90.00
_cell.angle_gamma   90.00
#
_symmetry.space_group_name_H-M   'P 1'
#
loop_
_entity.id
_entity.type
_entity.pdbx_description
1 polymer ?
#
loop_
_entity_poly.entity_id
_entity_poly.type
_entity_poly.pdbx_seq_one_letter_code
_entity_poly.pdbx_strand_id
1 'polypeptide(L)'
;MKQILFLLLITLCSCHSTTSKKGQENEADSILLQEELYPDSIFKSKPIPTEEEQEQSSETTSFVLQPVPRDIPTGEAVNPTSLSMQTEYDYYPLSTTEVKLTVTNYSQQEYMCGNDYSLTYYNNDKRQWETLPTDPIIEDIAWILDPEYPSGEQTIKLYTSKVPNRAGKYRIYKAFNRNAQVAYAEFELVDEAGAKRLRKQMDAASWNGKTISSQNIYGSGMRGDSIFVDLINNSIHFQKLFRKEMLNYSAINYGAVRKPSPFTQRAYTDTLQISMKTEKPVYPIGTESVNVILTNKNLSQQNLFFGEYYFVARKQGEQWIPLHDNSLVHDIGIILKPDGDYHFKAKLYPLFNDNTSGQYRVYKEVEFNGINKKWYMAAEFKIE
;
A
#
# COMPACT_ATOMS: atom_id res chain seq x y z
N MET A 1 -17.67 -10.75 47.84
CA MET A 1 -16.84 -9.59 48.08
C MET A 1 -15.42 -10.02 48.44
N LYS A 2 -14.49 -9.99 47.49
CA LYS A 2 -13.04 -9.93 47.72
C LYS A 2 -12.42 -9.54 46.36
N GLN A 3 -12.01 -8.27 46.24
CA GLN A 3 -11.23 -7.74 45.12
C GLN A 3 -9.80 -8.25 45.27
N ILE A 4 -9.24 -8.78 44.19
CA ILE A 4 -7.82 -9.08 44.08
C ILE A 4 -7.24 -8.08 43.05
N LEU A 5 -6.40 -7.19 43.56
CA LEU A 5 -5.64 -6.19 42.88
C LEU A 5 -4.38 -6.86 42.28
N PHE A 6 -4.20 -6.87 40.96
CA PHE A 6 -2.96 -7.32 40.33
C PHE A 6 -2.12 -6.07 39.93
N LEU A 7 -0.99 -5.95 40.61
CA LEU A 7 0.05 -4.95 40.31
C LEU A 7 0.89 -5.48 39.15
N LEU A 8 0.97 -4.72 38.06
CA LEU A 8 1.88 -4.98 36.95
C LEU A 8 3.19 -4.22 37.18
N LEU A 9 4.28 -4.95 37.39
CA LEU A 9 5.66 -4.41 37.44
C LEU A 9 6.17 -4.28 36.01
N ILE A 10 6.46 -3.03 35.58
CA ILE A 10 7.16 -2.73 34.35
C ILE A 10 8.66 -2.62 34.67
N THR A 11 9.45 -3.56 34.20
CA THR A 11 10.92 -3.48 34.20
C THR A 11 11.43 -2.79 32.95
N LEU A 12 11.99 -1.60 33.12
CA LEU A 12 12.74 -0.85 32.09
C LEU A 12 14.15 -1.46 31.97
N CYS A 13 14.46 -2.05 30.83
CA CYS A 13 15.84 -2.35 30.44
C CYS A 13 16.45 -1.20 29.65
N SER A 14 17.42 -0.54 30.29
CA SER A 14 18.29 0.47 29.70
C SER A 14 19.48 -0.23 29.04
N CYS A 15 19.66 -0.05 27.72
CA CYS A 15 20.89 -0.49 27.04
C CYS A 15 21.80 0.70 26.76
N HIS A 16 22.96 0.63 27.35
CA HIS A 16 24.12 1.51 27.16
C HIS A 16 24.72 1.34 25.76
N SER A 17 25.03 2.48 25.15
CA SER A 17 25.86 2.58 23.95
C SER A 17 27.36 2.56 24.35
N THR A 18 28.14 1.72 23.70
CA THR A 18 29.59 1.84 23.66
C THR A 18 30.10 2.07 22.26
N THR A 19 30.75 3.19 22.08
CA THR A 19 31.54 3.60 20.92
C THR A 19 32.89 2.85 20.89
N SER A 20 33.35 2.36 19.73
CA SER A 20 34.76 2.22 19.40
C SER A 20 35.00 2.13 17.88
N LYS A 21 35.62 3.14 17.35
CA LYS A 21 36.83 3.36 16.54
C LYS A 21 37.18 2.38 15.39
N LYS A 22 37.29 3.06 14.23
CA LYS A 22 38.35 3.07 13.19
C LYS A 22 38.84 1.77 12.57
N GLY A 23 38.80 1.80 11.24
CA GLY A 23 39.92 1.27 10.44
C GLY A 23 39.57 0.81 9.04
N GLN A 24 40.02 1.61 8.10
CA GLN A 24 40.59 1.28 6.80
C GLN A 24 39.71 1.08 5.56
N GLU A 25 40.06 1.94 4.63
CA GLU A 25 39.85 2.03 3.18
C GLU A 25 40.13 0.71 2.44
N ASN A 26 39.36 0.49 1.37
CA ASN A 26 39.90 0.09 0.07
C ASN A 26 38.87 0.39 -1.03
N GLU A 27 39.24 1.29 -1.88
CA GLU A 27 39.35 1.39 -3.34
C GLU A 27 38.36 0.58 -4.19
N ALA A 28 37.63 1.40 -4.96
CA ALA A 28 37.49 1.37 -6.42
C ALA A 28 36.82 0.18 -7.10
N ASP A 29 35.66 0.45 -7.70
CA ASP A 29 35.49 0.14 -9.11
C ASP A 29 34.47 1.13 -9.73
N SER A 30 35.05 2.01 -10.56
CA SER A 30 34.37 2.98 -11.40
C SER A 30 33.93 2.30 -12.69
N ILE A 31 32.62 2.22 -12.94
CA ILE A 31 32.11 1.90 -14.28
C ILE A 31 31.85 3.20 -15.02
N LEU A 32 32.71 3.45 -16.01
CA LEU A 32 32.60 4.49 -17.03
C LEU A 32 31.37 4.29 -17.89
N LEU A 33 30.43 5.26 -17.87
CA LEU A 33 29.46 5.44 -18.93
C LEU A 33 30.07 6.36 -19.98
N GLN A 34 30.15 5.85 -21.21
CA GLN A 34 30.58 6.58 -22.41
C GLN A 34 29.56 7.66 -22.75
N GLU A 35 30.03 8.91 -22.77
CA GLU A 35 29.35 10.02 -23.45
C GLU A 35 29.61 9.92 -24.97
N GLU A 36 28.56 9.85 -25.76
CA GLU A 36 28.60 10.02 -27.19
C GLU A 36 28.71 11.52 -27.53
N LEU A 37 29.82 11.87 -28.10
CA LEU A 37 30.16 13.20 -28.65
C LEU A 37 29.36 13.47 -29.94
N TYR A 38 28.61 14.57 -29.99
CA TYR A 38 28.17 15.21 -31.23
C TYR A 38 29.16 16.32 -31.64
N PRO A 39 29.49 16.45 -32.93
CA PRO A 39 30.54 17.37 -33.38
C PRO A 39 30.06 18.81 -33.48
N ASP A 40 30.95 19.71 -33.02
CA ASP A 40 30.88 21.15 -33.14
C ASP A 40 30.80 21.61 -34.60
N SER A 41 29.79 22.39 -34.93
CA SER A 41 29.80 23.23 -36.14
C SER A 41 30.11 24.68 -35.78
N ILE A 42 31.27 25.10 -36.24
CA ILE A 42 31.85 26.42 -36.11
C ILE A 42 31.04 27.45 -36.92
N PHE A 43 30.46 28.46 -36.24
CA PHE A 43 30.14 29.73 -36.87
C PHE A 43 30.89 30.87 -36.15
N LYS A 44 31.93 31.37 -36.79
CA LYS A 44 32.59 32.63 -36.44
C LYS A 44 31.71 33.79 -36.93
N SER A 45 31.18 34.61 -36.04
CA SER A 45 30.68 35.96 -36.38
C SER A 45 31.54 37.02 -35.73
N LYS A 46 31.82 38.06 -36.53
CA LYS A 46 32.67 39.22 -36.21
C LYS A 46 32.09 40.05 -35.06
N PRO A 47 32.96 40.80 -34.32
CA PRO A 47 32.49 41.73 -33.30
C PRO A 47 31.93 43.00 -33.92
N ILE A 48 30.76 43.40 -33.45
CA ILE A 48 30.12 44.70 -33.71
C ILE A 48 30.50 45.64 -32.55
N PRO A 49 30.71 46.97 -32.83
CA PRO A 49 31.23 47.91 -31.82
C PRO A 49 30.22 48.22 -30.72
N THR A 50 30.74 48.41 -29.55
CA THR A 50 30.05 48.80 -28.32
C THR A 50 29.55 50.23 -28.43
N GLU A 51 28.26 50.45 -28.43
CA GLU A 51 27.63 51.71 -28.03
C GLU A 51 27.20 51.57 -26.59
N GLU A 52 27.66 52.50 -25.73
CA GLU A 52 27.22 52.65 -24.36
C GLU A 52 25.74 53.08 -24.34
N GLU A 53 24.83 52.10 -24.21
CA GLU A 53 23.44 52.39 -23.92
C GLU A 53 23.24 52.34 -22.40
N GLN A 54 22.81 53.47 -21.86
CA GLN A 54 22.35 53.67 -20.50
C GLN A 54 21.28 52.59 -20.17
N GLU A 55 21.62 51.63 -19.32
CA GLU A 55 20.65 50.76 -18.69
C GLU A 55 19.73 51.59 -17.78
N GLN A 56 18.62 52.09 -18.32
CA GLN A 56 17.42 52.30 -17.52
C GLN A 56 16.90 50.91 -17.11
N SER A 57 17.16 50.54 -15.89
CA SER A 57 16.53 49.38 -15.28
C SER A 57 15.01 49.62 -15.21
N SER A 58 14.30 49.18 -16.24
CA SER A 58 12.88 48.97 -16.13
C SER A 58 12.68 47.76 -15.20
N GLU A 59 12.42 48.01 -13.92
CA GLU A 59 11.80 47.02 -13.04
C GLU A 59 10.50 46.60 -13.69
N THR A 60 10.55 45.53 -14.48
CA THR A 60 9.37 44.82 -14.93
C THR A 60 8.81 44.13 -13.70
N THR A 61 8.03 44.85 -12.91
CA THR A 61 7.17 44.25 -11.86
C THR A 61 6.27 43.27 -12.59
N SER A 62 6.66 41.99 -12.60
CA SER A 62 5.80 40.92 -13.10
C SER A 62 4.55 40.95 -12.21
N PHE A 63 3.45 41.42 -12.81
CA PHE A 63 2.15 41.50 -12.14
C PHE A 63 1.64 40.07 -11.94
N VAL A 64 1.97 39.46 -10.80
CA VAL A 64 1.47 38.13 -10.43
C VAL A 64 0.00 38.27 -10.04
N LEU A 65 -0.89 37.84 -10.92
CA LEU A 65 -2.32 37.81 -10.64
C LEU A 65 -2.60 36.94 -9.42
N GLN A 66 -3.43 37.48 -8.53
CA GLN A 66 -3.78 36.77 -7.28
C GLN A 66 -4.94 35.81 -7.54
N PRO A 67 -4.90 34.59 -6.96
CA PRO A 67 -6.02 33.66 -7.03
C PRO A 67 -7.31 34.28 -6.47
N VAL A 68 -8.44 34.01 -7.10
CA VAL A 68 -9.77 34.56 -6.75
C VAL A 68 -10.79 33.45 -6.55
N PRO A 69 -11.75 33.58 -5.62
CA PRO A 69 -12.86 32.65 -5.51
C PRO A 69 -13.78 32.73 -6.73
N ARG A 70 -14.31 31.59 -7.14
CA ARG A 70 -15.32 31.51 -8.23
C ARG A 70 -16.63 31.01 -7.65
N ASP A 71 -17.72 31.56 -8.16
CA ASP A 71 -19.06 31.13 -7.77
C ASP A 71 -19.31 29.68 -8.14
N ILE A 72 -20.10 28.99 -7.31
CA ILE A 72 -20.53 27.64 -7.60
C ILE A 72 -21.52 27.68 -8.79
N PRO A 73 -21.28 26.87 -9.85
CA PRO A 73 -22.18 26.82 -10.99
C PRO A 73 -23.62 26.42 -10.60
N THR A 74 -24.62 27.00 -11.26
CA THR A 74 -26.04 26.80 -10.94
C THR A 74 -26.78 25.87 -11.90
N GLY A 75 -26.07 25.15 -12.76
CA GLY A 75 -26.65 24.22 -13.72
C GLY A 75 -27.37 23.03 -13.06
N GLU A 76 -28.09 22.27 -13.85
CA GLU A 76 -28.76 21.03 -13.42
C GLU A 76 -27.71 19.96 -13.05
N ALA A 77 -27.96 19.22 -11.99
CA ALA A 77 -27.02 18.16 -11.54
C ALA A 77 -26.95 17.02 -12.58
N VAL A 78 -25.75 16.66 -13.00
CA VAL A 78 -25.54 15.52 -13.90
C VAL A 78 -25.81 14.22 -13.17
N ASN A 79 -26.41 13.26 -13.87
CA ASN A 79 -26.56 11.90 -13.33
C ASN A 79 -25.16 11.24 -13.22
N PRO A 80 -24.73 10.81 -12.03
CA PRO A 80 -23.41 10.20 -11.81
C PRO A 80 -23.16 8.92 -12.63
N THR A 81 -24.22 8.25 -13.10
CA THR A 81 -24.10 7.07 -13.98
C THR A 81 -23.82 7.44 -15.43
N SER A 82 -24.07 8.69 -15.82
CA SER A 82 -23.77 9.21 -17.16
C SER A 82 -22.43 9.92 -17.23
N LEU A 83 -22.12 10.73 -16.24
CA LEU A 83 -20.85 11.45 -16.11
C LEU A 83 -20.40 11.44 -14.64
N SER A 84 -19.18 11.00 -14.36
CA SER A 84 -18.63 11.08 -13.02
C SER A 84 -17.42 12.00 -12.96
N MET A 85 -17.26 12.63 -11.82
CA MET A 85 -16.05 13.36 -11.44
C MET A 85 -15.47 12.74 -10.17
N GLN A 86 -14.17 12.46 -10.18
CA GLN A 86 -13.50 11.84 -9.05
C GLN A 86 -12.10 12.44 -8.89
N THR A 87 -11.67 12.64 -7.66
CA THR A 87 -10.26 12.89 -7.36
C THR A 87 -9.49 11.56 -7.34
N GLU A 88 -8.18 11.62 -7.56
CA GLU A 88 -7.33 10.40 -7.54
C GLU A 88 -7.43 9.67 -6.20
N TYR A 89 -7.58 10.42 -5.09
CA TYR A 89 -7.75 9.89 -3.74
C TYR A 89 -8.99 10.51 -3.09
N ASP A 90 -9.58 9.77 -2.15
CA ASP A 90 -10.70 10.26 -1.34
C ASP A 90 -10.21 11.14 -0.19
N TYR A 91 -8.97 10.88 0.27
CA TYR A 91 -8.33 11.56 1.39
C TYR A 91 -6.92 12.02 1.02
N TYR A 92 -6.55 13.21 1.52
CA TYR A 92 -5.23 13.81 1.33
C TYR A 92 -4.75 14.43 2.66
N PRO A 93 -3.41 14.52 2.91
CA PRO A 93 -2.89 15.25 4.07
C PRO A 93 -3.09 16.76 3.93
N LEU A 94 -3.08 17.50 5.04
CA LEU A 94 -3.18 18.97 5.03
C LEU A 94 -2.07 19.66 4.23
N SER A 95 -0.92 19.03 4.07
CA SER A 95 0.21 19.53 3.28
C SER A 95 -0.01 19.51 1.78
N THR A 96 -1.11 18.91 1.30
CA THR A 96 -1.44 18.82 -0.13
C THR A 96 -1.60 20.20 -0.76
N THR A 97 -0.92 20.41 -1.88
CA THR A 97 -0.98 21.68 -2.66
C THR A 97 -1.79 21.56 -3.93
N GLU A 98 -2.02 20.35 -4.40
CA GLU A 98 -2.79 20.06 -5.61
C GLU A 98 -3.43 18.68 -5.56
N VAL A 99 -4.54 18.51 -6.27
CA VAL A 99 -5.25 17.23 -6.42
C VAL A 99 -5.52 16.97 -7.89
N LYS A 100 -5.43 15.72 -8.32
CA LYS A 100 -5.85 15.31 -9.67
C LYS A 100 -7.34 15.05 -9.68
N LEU A 101 -8.01 15.61 -10.68
CA LEU A 101 -9.42 15.42 -10.98
C LEU A 101 -9.53 14.64 -12.28
N THR A 102 -10.29 13.56 -12.28
CA THR A 102 -10.69 12.81 -13.47
C THR A 102 -12.17 12.99 -13.71
N VAL A 103 -12.52 13.32 -14.94
CA VAL A 103 -13.92 13.38 -15.42
C VAL A 103 -14.10 12.24 -16.41
N THR A 104 -15.14 11.41 -16.22
CA THR A 104 -15.41 10.26 -17.10
C THR A 104 -16.86 10.24 -17.57
N ASN A 105 -17.06 10.20 -18.89
CA ASN A 105 -18.34 10.02 -19.54
C ASN A 105 -18.62 8.53 -19.75
N TYR A 106 -19.70 8.03 -19.16
CA TYR A 106 -20.17 6.64 -19.31
C TYR A 106 -21.36 6.53 -20.28
N SER A 107 -21.81 7.66 -20.82
CA SER A 107 -22.99 7.71 -21.69
C SER A 107 -22.59 7.75 -23.17
N GLN A 108 -23.59 7.69 -24.05
CA GLN A 108 -23.43 7.91 -25.49
C GLN A 108 -23.58 9.39 -25.87
N GLN A 109 -23.81 10.27 -24.90
CA GLN A 109 -23.93 11.71 -25.12
C GLN A 109 -22.58 12.37 -25.03
N GLU A 110 -22.42 13.48 -25.72
CA GLU A 110 -21.25 14.35 -25.63
C GLU A 110 -21.42 15.33 -24.45
N TYR A 111 -20.33 15.53 -23.70
CA TYR A 111 -20.22 16.55 -22.66
C TYR A 111 -19.06 17.49 -22.99
N MET A 112 -19.35 18.78 -22.99
CA MET A 112 -18.31 19.81 -23.22
C MET A 112 -18.12 20.62 -21.93
N CYS A 113 -16.85 20.80 -21.50
CA CYS A 113 -16.48 21.68 -20.38
C CYS A 113 -15.17 22.41 -20.69
N GLY A 114 -14.93 23.51 -19.97
CA GLY A 114 -13.63 24.21 -19.99
C GLY A 114 -12.68 23.72 -18.89
N ASN A 115 -11.52 24.39 -18.76
CA ASN A 115 -10.61 24.18 -17.63
C ASN A 115 -11.11 24.87 -16.35
N ASP A 116 -12.15 25.69 -16.39
CA ASP A 116 -12.71 26.39 -15.27
C ASP A 116 -13.33 25.42 -14.24
N TYR A 117 -13.19 25.79 -12.98
CA TYR A 117 -13.75 25.05 -11.84
C TYR A 117 -14.01 26.00 -10.68
N SER A 118 -14.89 25.61 -9.76
CA SER A 118 -15.04 26.24 -8.44
C SER A 118 -14.57 25.27 -7.36
N LEU A 119 -13.82 25.78 -6.39
CA LEU A 119 -13.32 25.03 -5.26
C LEU A 119 -14.03 25.51 -3.99
N THR A 120 -14.50 24.58 -3.16
CA THR A 120 -15.20 24.89 -1.93
C THR A 120 -14.72 24.04 -0.77
N TYR A 121 -14.88 24.59 0.45
CA TYR A 121 -14.66 23.89 1.71
C TYR A 121 -15.95 23.88 2.53
N TYR A 122 -16.30 22.76 3.15
CA TYR A 122 -17.46 22.67 4.03
C TYR A 122 -17.12 23.15 5.43
N ASN A 123 -17.66 24.31 5.80
CA ASN A 123 -17.53 24.86 7.15
C ASN A 123 -18.58 24.21 8.07
N ASN A 124 -18.12 23.36 8.99
CA ASN A 124 -18.99 22.65 9.92
C ASN A 124 -19.75 23.55 10.88
N ASP A 125 -19.13 24.66 11.31
CA ASP A 125 -19.76 25.62 12.27
C ASP A 125 -20.90 26.36 11.62
N LYS A 126 -20.70 26.80 10.38
CA LYS A 126 -21.70 27.52 9.60
C LYS A 126 -22.66 26.58 8.84
N ARG A 127 -22.34 25.28 8.74
CA ARG A 127 -23.06 24.27 7.97
C ARG A 127 -23.27 24.66 6.50
N GLN A 128 -22.24 25.25 5.90
CA GLN A 128 -22.29 25.72 4.51
C GLN A 128 -20.97 25.51 3.77
N TRP A 129 -21.06 25.47 2.44
CA TRP A 129 -19.90 25.47 1.56
C TRP A 129 -19.36 26.90 1.39
N GLU A 130 -18.08 27.12 1.65
CA GLU A 130 -17.35 28.38 1.45
C GLU A 130 -16.50 28.25 0.19
N THR A 131 -16.61 29.22 -0.73
CA THR A 131 -15.76 29.26 -1.92
C THR A 131 -14.31 29.56 -1.56
N LEU A 132 -13.39 28.89 -2.24
CA LEU A 132 -11.96 29.04 -2.07
C LEU A 132 -11.32 29.64 -3.34
N PRO A 133 -10.12 30.23 -3.22
CA PRO A 133 -9.42 30.79 -4.36
C PRO A 133 -9.08 29.72 -5.41
N THR A 134 -9.22 30.08 -6.69
CA THR A 134 -8.85 29.32 -7.86
C THR A 134 -7.92 30.15 -8.76
N ASP A 135 -7.35 29.57 -9.81
CA ASP A 135 -6.52 30.32 -10.76
C ASP A 135 -7.28 31.52 -11.34
N PRO A 136 -6.68 32.72 -11.32
CA PRO A 136 -7.29 33.90 -11.91
C PRO A 136 -7.31 33.83 -13.45
N ILE A 137 -6.33 33.18 -14.05
CA ILE A 137 -6.24 32.93 -15.48
C ILE A 137 -6.52 31.44 -15.69
N ILE A 138 -7.49 31.16 -16.52
CA ILE A 138 -7.82 29.81 -16.98
C ILE A 138 -7.67 29.83 -18.50
N GLU A 139 -6.89 28.88 -19.02
CA GLU A 139 -6.80 28.67 -20.45
C GLU A 139 -8.18 28.32 -21.01
N ASP A 140 -8.58 29.03 -22.05
CA ASP A 140 -9.87 28.78 -22.73
C ASP A 140 -9.76 27.56 -23.66
N ILE A 141 -9.58 26.39 -23.01
CA ILE A 141 -9.52 25.10 -23.67
C ILE A 141 -10.84 24.38 -23.41
N ALA A 142 -11.52 24.01 -24.48
CA ALA A 142 -12.72 23.17 -24.38
C ALA A 142 -12.34 21.69 -24.41
N TRP A 143 -12.85 20.92 -23.45
CA TRP A 143 -12.80 19.48 -23.43
C TRP A 143 -14.10 18.92 -23.97
N ILE A 144 -13.99 17.99 -24.89
CA ILE A 144 -15.12 17.21 -25.40
C ILE A 144 -14.92 15.79 -24.91
N LEU A 145 -15.85 15.34 -24.09
CA LEU A 145 -15.89 13.97 -23.54
C LEU A 145 -17.00 13.22 -24.28
N ASP A 146 -16.62 12.38 -25.21
CA ASP A 146 -17.52 11.56 -26.03
C ASP A 146 -17.18 10.07 -25.86
N PRO A 147 -17.89 9.12 -26.51
CA PRO A 147 -17.58 7.70 -26.39
C PRO A 147 -16.21 7.28 -26.91
N GLU A 148 -15.60 8.06 -27.83
CA GLU A 148 -14.26 7.79 -28.35
C GLU A 148 -13.18 8.29 -27.38
N TYR A 149 -13.41 9.46 -26.75
CA TYR A 149 -12.51 10.08 -25.75
C TYR A 149 -13.26 10.34 -24.43
N PRO A 150 -13.59 9.25 -23.69
CA PRO A 150 -14.55 9.36 -22.60
C PRO A 150 -13.99 9.99 -21.33
N SER A 151 -12.68 10.22 -21.21
CA SER A 151 -12.09 10.70 -19.95
C SER A 151 -11.12 11.84 -20.18
N GLY A 152 -11.11 12.80 -19.23
CA GLY A 152 -10.15 13.89 -19.17
C GLY A 152 -9.62 14.05 -17.74
N GLU A 153 -8.36 14.52 -17.61
CA GLU A 153 -7.71 14.77 -16.33
C GLU A 153 -7.30 16.22 -16.18
N GLN A 154 -7.46 16.78 -14.99
CA GLN A 154 -7.04 18.14 -14.65
C GLN A 154 -6.39 18.16 -13.27
N THR A 155 -5.30 18.95 -13.12
CA THR A 155 -4.71 19.25 -11.82
C THR A 155 -5.38 20.49 -11.23
N ILE A 156 -5.91 20.35 -10.01
CA ILE A 156 -6.57 21.41 -9.24
C ILE A 156 -5.61 21.88 -8.16
N LYS A 157 -5.23 23.15 -8.19
CA LYS A 157 -4.33 23.75 -7.20
C LYS A 157 -5.10 24.20 -5.94
N LEU A 158 -4.51 23.90 -4.79
CA LEU A 158 -4.95 24.39 -3.48
C LEU A 158 -4.03 25.52 -3.05
N TYR A 159 -4.51 26.76 -3.04
CA TYR A 159 -3.68 27.96 -2.79
C TYR A 159 -3.37 28.17 -1.30
N THR A 160 -2.61 27.24 -0.69
CA THR A 160 -2.30 27.17 0.73
C THR A 160 -1.55 28.39 1.25
N SER A 161 -0.80 29.10 0.40
CA SER A 161 -0.12 30.34 0.73
C SER A 161 -1.09 31.53 0.94
N LYS A 162 -2.31 31.43 0.43
CA LYS A 162 -3.36 32.47 0.53
C LYS A 162 -4.44 32.08 1.52
N VAL A 163 -4.86 30.81 1.51
CA VAL A 163 -5.83 30.23 2.43
C VAL A 163 -5.26 28.91 2.92
N PRO A 164 -4.78 28.84 4.18
CA PRO A 164 -4.28 27.60 4.75
C PRO A 164 -5.32 26.48 4.65
N ASN A 165 -4.85 25.28 4.30
CA ASN A 165 -5.70 24.12 4.30
C ASN A 165 -6.30 23.85 5.68
N ARG A 166 -7.54 23.45 5.72
CA ARG A 166 -8.28 23.06 6.92
C ARG A 166 -8.68 21.58 6.80
N ALA A 167 -8.64 20.84 7.89
CA ALA A 167 -9.17 19.48 7.91
C ALA A 167 -10.68 19.48 7.65
N GLY A 168 -11.16 18.60 6.78
CA GLY A 168 -12.56 18.48 6.42
C GLY A 168 -12.81 18.29 4.94
N LYS A 169 -14.06 18.45 4.54
CA LYS A 169 -14.56 18.16 3.20
C LYS A 169 -14.37 19.31 2.23
N TYR A 170 -13.97 18.95 1.01
CA TYR A 170 -13.81 19.86 -0.12
C TYR A 170 -14.63 19.36 -1.30
N ARG A 171 -15.07 20.28 -2.15
CA ARG A 171 -15.69 19.96 -3.45
C ARG A 171 -15.08 20.79 -4.55
N ILE A 172 -14.87 20.14 -5.68
CA ILE A 172 -14.52 20.74 -6.97
C ILE A 172 -15.74 20.64 -7.85
N TYR A 173 -16.27 21.78 -8.30
CA TYR A 173 -17.41 21.83 -9.22
C TYR A 173 -16.92 22.17 -10.63
N LYS A 174 -17.51 21.54 -11.63
CA LYS A 174 -17.39 21.92 -13.04
C LYS A 174 -18.75 22.03 -13.69
N ALA A 175 -18.82 23.01 -14.59
CA ALA A 175 -20.00 23.17 -15.44
C ALA A 175 -19.78 22.49 -16.78
N PHE A 176 -20.83 21.95 -17.34
CA PHE A 176 -20.86 21.27 -18.62
C PHE A 176 -21.94 21.89 -19.53
N ASN A 177 -21.73 21.75 -20.86
CA ASN A 177 -22.70 22.14 -21.87
C ASN A 177 -23.15 23.61 -21.70
N ARG A 178 -22.20 24.55 -21.60
CA ARG A 178 -22.44 25.99 -21.39
C ARG A 178 -23.24 26.30 -20.10
N ASN A 179 -22.83 25.67 -18.99
CA ASN A 179 -23.47 25.80 -17.67
C ASN A 179 -24.89 25.21 -17.56
N ALA A 180 -25.35 24.46 -18.54
CA ALA A 180 -26.63 23.76 -18.43
C ALA A 180 -26.61 22.65 -17.38
N GLN A 181 -25.44 22.05 -17.17
CA GLN A 181 -25.25 20.92 -16.26
C GLN A 181 -24.06 21.14 -15.35
N VAL A 182 -24.09 20.55 -14.14
CA VAL A 182 -23.04 20.66 -13.10
C VAL A 182 -22.76 19.29 -12.53
N ALA A 183 -21.48 18.97 -12.37
CA ALA A 183 -21.01 17.86 -11.55
C ALA A 183 -19.99 18.33 -10.52
N TYR A 184 -19.76 17.51 -9.49
CA TYR A 184 -18.72 17.77 -8.49
C TYR A 184 -17.98 16.49 -8.10
N ALA A 185 -16.73 16.66 -7.70
CA ALA A 185 -15.94 15.65 -6.99
C ALA A 185 -15.78 16.10 -5.54
N GLU A 186 -15.86 15.15 -4.60
CA GLU A 186 -15.65 15.40 -3.17
C GLU A 186 -14.38 14.68 -2.70
N PHE A 187 -13.58 15.35 -1.85
CA PHE A 187 -12.44 14.78 -1.17
C PHE A 187 -12.31 15.37 0.24
N GLU A 188 -11.50 14.75 1.09
CA GLU A 188 -11.26 15.24 2.45
C GLU A 188 -9.76 15.51 2.67
N LEU A 189 -9.43 16.67 3.22
CA LEU A 189 -8.10 16.93 3.78
C LEU A 189 -8.11 16.52 5.25
N VAL A 190 -7.08 15.76 5.66
CA VAL A 190 -6.96 15.24 7.01
C VAL A 190 -5.66 15.72 7.67
N ASP A 191 -5.77 16.06 8.95
CA ASP A 191 -4.65 16.26 9.85
C ASP A 191 -4.16 14.90 10.42
N GLU A 192 -3.18 14.95 11.33
CA GLU A 192 -2.67 13.74 11.99
C GLU A 192 -3.76 12.97 12.74
N ALA A 193 -4.71 13.67 13.38
CA ALA A 193 -5.83 13.03 14.08
C ALA A 193 -6.77 12.33 13.09
N GLY A 194 -7.04 12.96 11.93
CA GLY A 194 -7.80 12.39 10.83
C GLY A 194 -7.09 11.16 10.24
N ALA A 195 -5.80 11.25 9.98
CA ALA A 195 -5.00 10.11 9.49
C ALA A 195 -5.00 8.93 10.49
N LYS A 196 -4.92 9.22 11.79
CA LYS A 196 -5.03 8.20 12.84
C LYS A 196 -6.41 7.53 12.85
N ARG A 197 -7.49 8.30 12.61
CA ARG A 197 -8.84 7.76 12.44
C ARG A 197 -8.91 6.83 11.23
N LEU A 198 -8.39 7.26 10.08
CA LEU A 198 -8.36 6.47 8.85
C LEU A 198 -7.59 5.15 9.04
N ARG A 199 -6.42 5.20 9.66
CA ARG A 199 -5.66 3.99 9.99
C ARG A 199 -6.46 3.04 10.87
N LYS A 200 -7.12 3.54 11.92
CA LYS A 200 -7.95 2.69 12.80
C LYS A 200 -9.10 2.02 12.04
N GLN A 201 -9.72 2.71 11.09
CA GLN A 201 -10.75 2.14 10.21
C GLN A 201 -10.17 1.04 9.30
N MET A 202 -9.01 1.30 8.70
CA MET A 202 -8.28 0.32 7.89
C MET A 202 -7.91 -0.93 8.70
N ASP A 203 -7.34 -0.75 9.90
CA ASP A 203 -6.97 -1.86 10.79
C ASP A 203 -8.23 -2.71 11.14
N ALA A 204 -9.35 -2.07 11.49
CA ALA A 204 -10.60 -2.76 11.77
C ALA A 204 -11.15 -3.54 10.56
N ALA A 205 -11.00 -2.99 9.35
CA ALA A 205 -11.39 -3.69 8.12
C ALA A 205 -10.44 -4.87 7.82
N SER A 206 -9.15 -4.74 8.11
CA SER A 206 -8.16 -5.81 7.89
C SER A 206 -8.42 -7.04 8.77
N TRP A 207 -8.81 -6.86 10.03
CA TRP A 207 -9.14 -7.95 10.95
C TRP A 207 -10.32 -8.83 10.47
N ASN A 208 -11.19 -8.30 9.63
CA ASN A 208 -12.30 -9.09 9.07
C ASN A 208 -11.87 -10.12 8.02
N GLY A 209 -10.66 -9.99 7.44
CA GLY A 209 -10.06 -10.95 6.50
C GLY A 209 -10.89 -11.28 5.24
N LYS A 210 -11.92 -10.46 4.93
CA LYS A 210 -12.91 -10.76 3.88
C LYS A 210 -12.46 -10.37 2.48
N THR A 211 -11.56 -9.38 2.36
CA THR A 211 -11.08 -8.90 1.08
C THR A 211 -9.69 -9.45 0.77
N ILE A 212 -9.32 -9.47 -0.50
CA ILE A 212 -7.97 -9.86 -0.93
C ILE A 212 -6.94 -8.92 -0.31
N SER A 213 -7.22 -7.62 -0.30
CA SER A 213 -6.33 -6.61 0.28
C SER A 213 -6.12 -6.81 1.78
N SER A 214 -7.17 -7.16 2.54
CA SER A 214 -7.04 -7.43 3.98
C SER A 214 -6.14 -8.64 4.27
N GLN A 215 -6.16 -9.65 3.42
CA GLN A 215 -5.29 -10.82 3.51
C GLN A 215 -3.84 -10.54 3.07
N ASN A 216 -3.62 -9.50 2.27
CA ASN A 216 -2.31 -9.10 1.76
C ASN A 216 -1.54 -8.18 2.72
N ILE A 217 -2.16 -7.66 3.77
CA ILE A 217 -1.50 -6.81 4.77
C ILE A 217 -0.66 -7.69 5.70
N TYR A 218 0.64 -7.44 5.74
CA TYR A 218 1.56 -8.06 6.70
C TYR A 218 1.71 -7.22 7.97
N GLY A 219 1.74 -5.90 7.82
CA GLY A 219 1.84 -4.97 8.93
C GLY A 219 1.43 -3.56 8.53
N SER A 220 1.12 -2.74 9.52
CA SER A 220 0.84 -1.33 9.32
C SER A 220 1.46 -0.47 10.40
N GLY A 221 1.83 0.75 10.04
CA GLY A 221 2.42 1.74 10.94
C GLY A 221 1.94 3.15 10.61
N MET A 222 2.39 4.13 11.41
CA MET A 222 2.06 5.53 11.20
C MET A 222 3.21 6.43 11.64
N ARG A 223 3.46 7.51 10.88
CA ARG A 223 4.40 8.56 11.26
C ARG A 223 3.84 9.90 10.80
N GLY A 224 3.47 10.78 11.77
CA GLY A 224 2.72 11.99 11.47
C GLY A 224 1.39 11.65 10.81
N ASP A 225 1.10 12.27 9.67
CA ASP A 225 -0.09 12.02 8.85
C ASP A 225 0.08 10.89 7.82
N SER A 226 1.27 10.31 7.69
CA SER A 226 1.54 9.24 6.75
C SER A 226 1.26 7.85 7.33
N ILE A 227 0.59 6.99 6.58
CA ILE A 227 0.30 5.61 6.91
C ILE A 227 1.27 4.71 6.13
N PHE A 228 1.93 3.78 6.83
CA PHE A 228 2.81 2.77 6.23
C PHE A 228 2.06 1.43 6.23
N VAL A 229 2.09 0.75 5.09
CA VAL A 229 1.45 -0.56 4.93
C VAL A 229 2.44 -1.50 4.25
N ASP A 230 2.86 -2.54 4.97
CA ASP A 230 3.67 -3.61 4.40
C ASP A 230 2.74 -4.65 3.79
N LEU A 231 2.89 -4.86 2.47
CA LEU A 231 2.12 -5.85 1.73
C LEU A 231 2.97 -7.10 1.45
N ILE A 232 2.37 -8.29 1.56
CA ILE A 232 3.00 -9.56 1.16
C ILE A 232 3.35 -9.49 -0.32
N ASN A 233 2.40 -9.14 -1.17
CA ASN A 233 2.63 -8.80 -2.59
C ASN A 233 2.43 -7.29 -2.79
N ASN A 234 3.53 -6.56 -3.01
CA ASN A 234 3.56 -5.10 -3.16
C ASN A 234 3.57 -4.66 -4.63
N SER A 235 2.98 -5.43 -5.56
CA SER A 235 2.86 -4.99 -6.94
C SER A 235 1.86 -3.84 -7.09
N ILE A 236 2.00 -3.04 -8.17
CA ILE A 236 1.10 -1.93 -8.48
C ILE A 236 -0.37 -2.39 -8.54
N HIS A 237 -0.62 -3.62 -9.03
CA HIS A 237 -1.97 -4.19 -9.04
C HIS A 237 -2.56 -4.29 -7.62
N PHE A 238 -1.81 -4.85 -6.67
CA PHE A 238 -2.28 -4.99 -5.29
C PHE A 238 -2.37 -3.66 -4.54
N GLN A 239 -1.49 -2.69 -4.83
CA GLN A 239 -1.63 -1.33 -4.29
C GLN A 239 -2.91 -0.64 -4.78
N LYS A 240 -3.25 -0.78 -6.09
CA LYS A 240 -4.52 -0.26 -6.62
C LYS A 240 -5.73 -0.96 -6.01
N LEU A 241 -5.65 -2.29 -5.85
CA LEU A 241 -6.72 -3.07 -5.21
C LEU A 241 -6.90 -2.66 -3.74
N PHE A 242 -5.79 -2.45 -3.02
CA PHE A 242 -5.81 -1.96 -1.65
C PHE A 242 -6.54 -0.61 -1.53
N ARG A 243 -6.22 0.35 -2.40
CA ARG A 243 -6.92 1.65 -2.42
C ARG A 243 -8.42 1.49 -2.62
N LYS A 244 -8.83 0.61 -3.52
CA LYS A 244 -10.25 0.35 -3.80
C LYS A 244 -10.98 -0.33 -2.65
N GLU A 245 -10.35 -1.28 -1.97
CA GLU A 245 -11.00 -2.16 -0.98
C GLU A 245 -10.84 -1.69 0.46
N MET A 246 -9.76 -0.98 0.77
CA MET A 246 -9.38 -0.68 2.15
C MET A 246 -9.35 0.82 2.46
N LEU A 247 -8.53 1.59 1.76
CA LEU A 247 -8.34 3.00 2.04
C LEU A 247 -7.70 3.72 0.85
N ASN A 248 -8.41 4.70 0.28
CA ASN A 248 -7.93 5.54 -0.81
C ASN A 248 -7.35 6.86 -0.27
N TYR A 249 -6.19 6.76 0.39
CA TYR A 249 -5.47 7.90 0.99
C TYR A 249 -4.14 8.15 0.29
N SER A 250 -3.85 9.41 -0.10
CA SER A 250 -2.67 9.75 -0.89
C SER A 250 -1.35 9.55 -0.13
N ALA A 251 -1.35 9.71 1.20
CA ALA A 251 -0.15 9.56 2.03
C ALA A 251 0.03 8.14 2.58
N ILE A 252 -0.40 7.12 1.83
CA ILE A 252 -0.03 5.73 2.11
C ILE A 252 1.30 5.42 1.45
N ASN A 253 2.25 4.96 2.27
CA ASN A 253 3.54 4.44 1.85
C ASN A 253 3.50 2.92 1.87
N TYR A 254 3.60 2.29 0.70
CA TYR A 254 3.60 0.84 0.59
C TYR A 254 5.01 0.29 0.74
N GLY A 255 5.20 -0.60 1.73
CA GLY A 255 6.38 -1.43 1.91
C GLY A 255 6.16 -2.83 1.37
N ALA A 256 7.26 -3.53 1.09
CA ALA A 256 7.26 -4.95 0.79
C ALA A 256 7.84 -5.72 1.96
N VAL A 257 7.24 -6.86 2.27
CA VAL A 257 7.77 -7.77 3.29
C VAL A 257 9.12 -8.31 2.82
N ARG A 258 10.08 -8.36 3.75
CA ARG A 258 11.39 -8.96 3.46
C ARG A 258 11.20 -10.42 3.03
N LYS A 259 11.87 -10.81 1.94
CA LYS A 259 11.87 -12.22 1.51
C LYS A 259 12.32 -13.11 2.67
N PRO A 260 11.61 -14.21 2.94
CA PRO A 260 11.99 -15.12 4.02
C PRO A 260 13.40 -15.69 3.80
N SER A 261 14.15 -15.83 4.88
CA SER A 261 15.47 -16.48 4.82
C SER A 261 15.30 -18.00 4.63
N PRO A 262 16.26 -18.66 3.98
CA PRO A 262 16.23 -20.11 3.83
C PRO A 262 16.08 -20.82 5.20
N PHE A 263 15.26 -21.84 5.25
CA PHE A 263 15.14 -22.69 6.42
C PHE A 263 16.28 -23.73 6.44
N THR A 264 17.09 -23.69 7.47
CA THR A 264 18.33 -24.48 7.56
C THR A 264 18.28 -25.60 8.60
N GLN A 265 17.21 -25.65 9.43
CA GLN A 265 17.11 -26.67 10.45
C GLN A 265 16.77 -28.03 9.84
N ARG A 266 17.26 -29.10 10.47
CA ARG A 266 16.94 -30.45 10.07
C ARG A 266 15.47 -30.77 10.33
N ALA A 267 14.81 -31.36 9.34
CA ALA A 267 13.42 -31.80 9.46
C ALA A 267 13.29 -33.26 8.97
N TYR A 268 12.28 -33.94 9.47
CA TYR A 268 12.07 -35.36 9.24
C TYR A 268 10.66 -35.59 8.69
N THR A 269 10.55 -36.42 7.67
CA THR A 269 9.25 -36.93 7.19
C THR A 269 8.75 -38.08 8.03
N ASP A 270 9.70 -38.87 8.54
CA ASP A 270 9.48 -39.99 9.48
C ASP A 270 10.66 -40.06 10.43
N THR A 271 10.41 -40.12 11.73
CA THR A 271 11.41 -40.32 12.78
C THR A 271 10.76 -40.83 14.05
N LEU A 272 11.40 -41.77 14.77
CA LEU A 272 10.86 -42.33 16.02
C LEU A 272 9.43 -42.87 15.89
N GLN A 273 9.04 -43.32 14.69
CA GLN A 273 7.66 -43.72 14.31
C GLN A 273 6.63 -42.58 14.45
N ILE A 274 7.08 -41.37 14.33
CA ILE A 274 6.26 -40.19 14.12
C ILE A 274 6.44 -39.81 12.65
N SER A 275 5.34 -39.69 11.91
CA SER A 275 5.39 -39.34 10.49
C SER A 275 4.48 -38.16 10.17
N MET A 276 4.87 -37.35 9.18
CA MET A 276 4.03 -36.31 8.63
C MET A 276 3.97 -36.41 7.12
N LYS A 277 2.77 -36.40 6.55
CA LYS A 277 2.52 -36.53 5.12
C LYS A 277 1.36 -35.67 4.66
N THR A 278 1.36 -35.27 3.41
CA THR A 278 0.19 -34.70 2.74
C THR A 278 -0.76 -35.80 2.27
N GLU A 279 -2.05 -35.46 2.12
CA GLU A 279 -3.07 -36.41 1.61
C GLU A 279 -2.73 -36.91 0.21
N LYS A 280 -2.18 -36.04 -0.65
CA LYS A 280 -1.74 -36.38 -2.00
C LYS A 280 -0.27 -35.98 -2.20
N PRO A 281 0.51 -36.72 -2.99
CA PRO A 281 1.90 -36.36 -3.26
C PRO A 281 2.04 -35.23 -4.29
N VAL A 282 0.99 -34.96 -5.10
CA VAL A 282 0.99 -33.96 -6.17
C VAL A 282 -0.32 -33.17 -6.16
N TYR A 283 -0.22 -31.87 -6.38
CA TYR A 283 -1.33 -30.94 -6.45
C TYR A 283 -1.20 -30.04 -7.70
N PRO A 284 -2.33 -29.56 -8.28
CA PRO A 284 -2.29 -28.65 -9.41
C PRO A 284 -1.80 -27.26 -9.04
N ILE A 285 -1.27 -26.52 -10.04
CA ILE A 285 -0.98 -25.08 -9.91
C ILE A 285 -2.26 -24.34 -9.51
N GLY A 286 -2.12 -23.36 -8.61
CA GLY A 286 -3.27 -22.61 -8.04
C GLY A 286 -3.92 -23.27 -6.83
N THR A 287 -3.42 -24.42 -6.36
CA THR A 287 -3.87 -25.02 -5.10
C THR A 287 -3.76 -24.03 -3.96
N GLU A 288 -4.85 -23.78 -3.27
CA GLU A 288 -4.92 -22.83 -2.15
C GLU A 288 -4.42 -23.42 -0.82
N SER A 289 -4.58 -24.75 -0.67
CA SER A 289 -4.20 -25.45 0.57
C SER A 289 -4.01 -26.92 0.33
N VAL A 290 -3.23 -27.57 1.22
CA VAL A 290 -3.01 -29.02 1.24
C VAL A 290 -3.42 -29.60 2.59
N ASN A 291 -4.06 -30.76 2.59
CA ASN A 291 -4.36 -31.49 3.82
C ASN A 291 -3.11 -32.24 4.29
N VAL A 292 -2.79 -32.14 5.56
CA VAL A 292 -1.61 -32.74 6.20
C VAL A 292 -2.05 -33.61 7.36
N ILE A 293 -1.40 -34.74 7.51
CA ILE A 293 -1.63 -35.70 8.59
C ILE A 293 -0.31 -35.87 9.35
N LEU A 294 -0.33 -35.60 10.64
CA LEU A 294 0.74 -35.91 11.59
C LEU A 294 0.30 -37.12 12.41
N THR A 295 1.06 -38.21 12.34
CA THR A 295 0.76 -39.49 12.99
C THR A 295 1.80 -39.74 14.08
N ASN A 296 1.33 -40.11 15.27
CA ASN A 296 2.17 -40.48 16.42
C ASN A 296 2.05 -41.98 16.72
N LYS A 297 2.98 -42.79 16.23
CA LYS A 297 3.08 -44.23 16.52
C LYS A 297 4.36 -44.54 17.30
N ASN A 298 4.85 -43.61 18.13
CA ASN A 298 6.10 -43.81 18.81
C ASN A 298 6.02 -44.99 19.81
N LEU A 299 7.04 -45.83 19.82
CA LEU A 299 7.13 -47.03 20.65
C LEU A 299 7.25 -46.75 22.16
N SER A 300 7.69 -45.55 22.52
CA SER A 300 7.81 -45.13 23.93
C SER A 300 6.48 -44.69 24.53
N GLN A 301 5.39 -44.76 23.77
CA GLN A 301 4.03 -44.41 24.21
C GLN A 301 3.94 -42.98 24.80
N GLN A 302 4.74 -42.06 24.27
CA GLN A 302 4.77 -40.67 24.71
C GLN A 302 3.83 -39.79 23.87
N ASN A 303 3.17 -38.86 24.54
CA ASN A 303 2.39 -37.83 23.87
C ASN A 303 3.33 -36.85 23.14
N LEU A 304 2.92 -36.43 21.94
CA LEU A 304 3.51 -35.28 21.26
C LEU A 304 2.79 -34.00 21.70
N PHE A 305 3.56 -32.94 21.86
CA PHE A 305 3.07 -31.60 22.12
C PHE A 305 3.52 -30.65 21.01
N PHE A 306 2.61 -29.78 20.53
CA PHE A 306 2.88 -28.77 19.50
C PHE A 306 1.81 -27.67 19.51
N GLY A 307 2.12 -26.51 18.90
CA GLY A 307 1.16 -25.43 18.65
C GLY A 307 0.40 -25.61 17.33
N GLU A 308 -0.55 -24.71 17.03
CA GLU A 308 -1.21 -24.69 15.70
C GLU A 308 -0.26 -24.26 14.57
N TYR A 309 0.79 -23.51 14.86
CA TYR A 309 1.70 -22.94 13.87
C TYR A 309 2.34 -24.03 12.98
N TYR A 310 2.37 -23.74 11.70
CA TYR A 310 3.11 -24.43 10.65
C TYR A 310 3.62 -23.40 9.65
N PHE A 311 4.56 -23.76 8.82
CA PHE A 311 4.89 -22.95 7.63
C PHE A 311 5.12 -23.85 6.44
N VAL A 312 4.99 -23.27 5.24
CA VAL A 312 5.25 -23.95 3.98
C VAL A 312 6.51 -23.37 3.35
N ALA A 313 7.36 -24.21 2.78
CA ALA A 313 8.52 -23.77 2.03
C ALA A 313 8.57 -24.42 0.65
N ARG A 314 9.14 -23.70 -0.31
CA ARG A 314 9.43 -24.19 -1.67
C ARG A 314 10.92 -24.45 -1.81
N LYS A 315 11.28 -25.52 -2.53
CA LYS A 315 12.67 -25.82 -2.87
C LYS A 315 13.15 -24.90 -3.99
N GLN A 316 14.26 -24.19 -3.74
CA GLN A 316 14.96 -23.36 -4.71
C GLN A 316 16.44 -23.78 -4.73
N GLY A 317 16.87 -24.47 -5.77
CA GLY A 317 18.16 -25.18 -5.75
C GLY A 317 18.18 -26.21 -4.62
N GLU A 318 19.19 -26.14 -3.74
CA GLU A 318 19.30 -27.02 -2.57
C GLU A 318 18.65 -26.44 -1.29
N GLN A 319 18.06 -25.25 -1.36
CA GLN A 319 17.52 -24.56 -0.20
C GLN A 319 15.98 -24.62 -0.15
N TRP A 320 15.44 -24.63 1.07
CA TRP A 320 14.02 -24.52 1.34
C TRP A 320 13.70 -23.09 1.74
N ILE A 321 12.99 -22.36 0.88
CA ILE A 321 12.60 -20.96 1.11
C ILE A 321 11.16 -20.95 1.60
N PRO A 322 10.90 -20.48 2.85
CA PRO A 322 9.55 -20.33 3.36
C PRO A 322 8.71 -19.43 2.45
N LEU A 323 7.46 -19.79 2.24
CA LEU A 323 6.47 -18.93 1.61
C LEU A 323 6.06 -17.83 2.61
N HIS A 324 5.61 -16.70 2.09
CA HIS A 324 4.93 -15.71 2.92
C HIS A 324 3.62 -16.31 3.41
N ASP A 325 3.36 -16.20 4.69
CA ASP A 325 2.08 -16.55 5.29
C ASP A 325 1.44 -15.34 5.98
N ASN A 326 0.14 -15.38 6.12
CA ASN A 326 -0.66 -14.43 6.89
C ASN A 326 -1.54 -15.21 7.87
N SER A 327 -1.02 -16.30 8.42
CA SER A 327 -1.76 -17.13 9.37
C SER A 327 -1.68 -16.50 10.75
N LEU A 328 -2.79 -15.91 11.20
CA LEU A 328 -3.04 -15.72 12.61
C LEU A 328 -3.29 -17.09 13.20
N VAL A 329 -2.38 -17.55 14.04
CA VAL A 329 -2.53 -18.80 14.79
C VAL A 329 -2.84 -18.47 16.25
N HIS A 330 -3.71 -19.27 16.87
CA HIS A 330 -3.93 -19.16 18.30
C HIS A 330 -2.76 -19.78 19.04
N ASP A 331 -2.38 -19.19 20.15
CA ASP A 331 -1.37 -19.77 21.06
C ASP A 331 -2.00 -20.90 21.88
N ILE A 332 -2.31 -21.99 21.19
CA ILE A 332 -2.94 -23.19 21.79
C ILE A 332 -1.96 -24.35 21.70
N GLY A 333 -1.71 -24.97 22.84
CA GLY A 333 -0.97 -26.23 22.93
C GLY A 333 -1.87 -27.43 22.60
N ILE A 334 -1.41 -28.28 21.68
CA ILE A 334 -2.11 -29.50 21.25
C ILE A 334 -1.30 -30.70 21.72
N ILE A 335 -2.01 -31.68 22.32
CA ILE A 335 -1.44 -32.95 22.75
C ILE A 335 -1.97 -34.06 21.85
N LEU A 336 -1.06 -34.72 21.12
CA LEU A 336 -1.37 -35.89 20.29
C LEU A 336 -0.91 -37.19 21.02
N LYS A 337 -1.87 -37.98 21.43
CA LYS A 337 -1.61 -39.27 22.10
C LYS A 337 -0.92 -40.26 21.18
N PRO A 338 -0.25 -41.30 21.73
CA PRO A 338 0.20 -42.45 20.95
C PRO A 338 -0.95 -43.06 20.14
N ASP A 339 -0.63 -43.59 18.95
CA ASP A 339 -1.57 -44.14 17.97
C ASP A 339 -2.62 -43.17 17.45
N GLY A 340 -2.44 -41.86 17.72
CA GLY A 340 -3.31 -40.78 17.21
C GLY A 340 -2.82 -40.14 15.92
N ASP A 341 -3.79 -39.56 15.21
CA ASP A 341 -3.59 -38.72 14.04
C ASP A 341 -4.09 -37.28 14.29
N TYR A 342 -3.33 -36.31 13.82
CA TYR A 342 -3.72 -34.91 13.80
C TYR A 342 -3.81 -34.41 12.37
N HIS A 343 -4.98 -33.95 11.98
CA HIS A 343 -5.27 -33.46 10.63
C HIS A 343 -5.34 -31.94 10.63
N PHE A 344 -4.64 -31.30 9.70
CA PHE A 344 -4.73 -29.87 9.51
C PHE A 344 -4.59 -29.47 8.03
N LYS A 345 -5.03 -28.27 7.71
CA LYS A 345 -4.96 -27.72 6.36
C LYS A 345 -3.89 -26.64 6.31
N ALA A 346 -2.84 -26.89 5.52
CA ALA A 346 -1.78 -25.92 5.27
C ALA A 346 -2.12 -25.04 4.06
N LYS A 347 -2.27 -23.73 4.29
CA LYS A 347 -2.58 -22.73 3.25
C LYS A 347 -1.33 -22.36 2.47
N LEU A 348 -1.45 -22.17 1.17
CA LEU A 348 -0.36 -21.83 0.24
C LEU A 348 -0.39 -20.36 -0.22
N TYR A 349 -1.51 -19.68 -0.05
CA TYR A 349 -1.72 -18.28 -0.42
C TYR A 349 -1.26 -17.95 -1.87
N PRO A 350 -1.82 -18.61 -2.92
CA PRO A 350 -1.37 -18.47 -4.30
C PRO A 350 -1.50 -17.05 -4.87
N LEU A 351 -2.33 -16.20 -4.28
CA LEU A 351 -2.49 -14.80 -4.67
C LEU A 351 -1.25 -13.95 -4.29
N PHE A 352 -0.51 -14.33 -3.25
CA PHE A 352 0.61 -13.57 -2.73
C PHE A 352 1.95 -14.25 -2.97
N ASN A 353 1.94 -15.57 -3.05
CA ASN A 353 3.11 -16.38 -3.34
C ASN A 353 3.10 -16.83 -4.79
N ASP A 354 4.25 -16.80 -5.41
CA ASP A 354 4.45 -17.34 -6.76
C ASP A 354 4.56 -18.87 -6.67
N ASN A 355 3.42 -19.55 -6.52
CA ASN A 355 3.32 -21.00 -6.35
C ASN A 355 3.44 -21.70 -7.70
N THR A 356 4.64 -21.65 -8.30
CA THR A 356 4.94 -22.33 -9.56
C THR A 356 5.21 -23.82 -9.33
N SER A 357 5.25 -24.59 -10.41
CA SER A 357 5.66 -26.01 -10.41
C SER A 357 6.96 -26.22 -9.63
N GLY A 358 7.03 -27.28 -8.82
CA GLY A 358 8.21 -27.60 -8.02
C GLY A 358 7.91 -28.42 -6.76
N GLN A 359 8.95 -28.58 -5.94
CA GLN A 359 8.88 -29.30 -4.67
C GLN A 359 8.56 -28.35 -3.51
N TYR A 360 7.69 -28.79 -2.62
CA TYR A 360 7.23 -28.06 -1.45
C TYR A 360 7.29 -28.93 -0.21
N ARG A 361 7.41 -28.27 0.95
CA ARG A 361 7.33 -28.91 2.28
C ARG A 361 6.44 -28.08 3.20
N VAL A 362 5.60 -28.76 3.95
CA VAL A 362 4.97 -28.22 5.15
C VAL A 362 5.83 -28.60 6.34
N TYR A 363 6.15 -27.65 7.19
CA TYR A 363 6.93 -27.84 8.41
C TYR A 363 6.07 -27.62 9.64
N LYS A 364 6.28 -28.46 10.67
CA LYS A 364 5.63 -28.32 11.98
C LYS A 364 6.63 -28.65 13.07
N GLU A 365 6.77 -27.74 14.02
CA GLU A 365 7.57 -27.96 15.23
C GLU A 365 6.80 -28.86 16.18
N VAL A 366 7.47 -29.89 16.72
CA VAL A 366 6.90 -30.84 17.68
C VAL A 366 7.91 -31.15 18.79
N GLU A 367 7.42 -31.56 19.95
CA GLU A 367 8.23 -32.05 21.06
C GLU A 367 7.49 -33.19 21.78
N PHE A 368 8.22 -34.04 22.52
CA PHE A 368 7.56 -34.96 23.47
C PHE A 368 7.11 -34.16 24.69
N ASN A 369 5.89 -34.42 25.16
CA ASN A 369 5.33 -33.76 26.32
C ASN A 369 6.24 -33.98 27.56
N GLY A 370 6.70 -32.89 28.17
CA GLY A 370 7.60 -32.93 29.31
C GLY A 370 9.10 -33.06 29.00
N ILE A 371 9.48 -33.15 27.72
CA ILE A 371 10.89 -33.15 27.28
C ILE A 371 11.13 -31.89 26.43
N ASN A 372 11.85 -30.93 26.96
CA ASN A 372 12.10 -29.64 26.32
C ASN A 372 13.09 -29.78 25.14
N LYS A 373 12.82 -30.69 24.20
CA LYS A 373 13.58 -30.92 22.97
C LYS A 373 12.66 -30.85 21.78
N LYS A 374 12.77 -29.79 21.03
CA LYS A 374 11.99 -29.51 19.83
C LYS A 374 12.69 -30.00 18.58
N TRP A 375 11.91 -30.48 17.60
CA TRP A 375 12.39 -30.78 16.24
C TRP A 375 11.29 -30.49 15.23
N TYR A 376 11.64 -30.52 13.95
CA TYR A 376 10.69 -30.26 12.87
C TYR A 376 10.28 -31.56 12.18
N MET A 377 8.97 -31.78 12.07
CA MET A 377 8.39 -32.72 11.12
C MET A 377 8.14 -32.02 9.80
N ALA A 378 8.25 -32.74 8.68
CA ALA A 378 8.03 -32.24 7.34
C ALA A 378 7.12 -33.16 6.51
N ALA A 379 6.18 -32.57 5.76
CA ALA A 379 5.39 -33.28 4.77
C ALA A 379 5.75 -32.76 3.37
N GLU A 380 6.24 -33.62 2.48
CA GLU A 380 6.66 -33.27 1.13
C GLU A 380 5.53 -33.44 0.12
N PHE A 381 5.45 -32.54 -0.85
CA PHE A 381 4.54 -32.64 -1.99
C PHE A 381 5.08 -31.85 -3.18
N LYS A 382 4.45 -32.05 -4.35
CA LYS A 382 4.75 -31.29 -5.56
C LYS A 382 3.55 -30.47 -6.00
N ILE A 383 3.83 -29.36 -6.68
CA ILE A 383 2.87 -28.61 -7.49
C ILE A 383 3.26 -28.80 -8.96
N GLU A 384 2.31 -29.21 -9.80
CA GLU A 384 2.50 -29.45 -11.25
C GLU A 384 1.32 -28.92 -12.06
#